data_694bffc594a8507f365e97f6f98f0383
#
_entry.id   694bffc594a8507f365e97f6f98f0383
#
_cell.length_a   1.000
_cell.length_b   1.000
_cell.length_c   1.000
_cell.angle_alpha   90.00
_cell.angle_beta   90.00
_cell.angle_gamma   90.00
#
_symmetry.space_group_name_H-M   'P 1'
#
loop_
_entity.id
_entity.type
_entity.pdbx_description
1 polymer ?
#
loop_
_entity_poly.entity_id
_entity_poly.type
_entity_poly.pdbx_seq_one_letter_code
_entity_poly.pdbx_strand_id
1 'polypeptide(L)'
;PSLVGSEMCIRDRVLGVNEERYEASNHSVISNASCTTNCVAPMAKVLNDSFGVEKALMSTVHAYTNDQRILDMAHSDLRRARAAAMNIIPTTTGAARAVGVVIPELQGKIHGMAFRVPTSTVSVIDLVAVLNRDVTVEEINLAFQNACLLYTSPSPRD
;
A
#
# COMPACT_ATOMS: atom_id res chain seq x y z
N PRO A 1 23.16 -0.26 -14.72
CA PRO A 1 22.20 0.02 -15.77
C PRO A 1 20.98 0.67 -15.15
N SER A 2 20.69 1.90 -15.57
CA SER A 2 19.48 2.59 -15.16
C SER A 2 18.28 1.83 -15.75
N LEU A 3 17.30 1.49 -14.92
CA LEU A 3 16.00 0.97 -15.35
C LEU A 3 15.13 2.07 -16.02
N VAL A 4 15.72 3.24 -16.27
CA VAL A 4 15.09 4.34 -17.01
C VAL A 4 14.81 3.86 -18.42
N GLY A 5 13.55 3.74 -18.77
CA GLY A 5 13.06 3.17 -20.03
C GLY A 5 12.31 1.84 -19.88
N SER A 6 12.47 1.14 -18.74
CA SER A 6 11.71 -0.08 -18.47
C SER A 6 10.35 0.19 -17.79
N GLU A 7 10.08 1.43 -17.36
CA GLU A 7 8.81 1.79 -16.69
C GLU A 7 7.57 1.51 -17.53
N MET A 8 7.69 1.58 -18.85
CA MET A 8 6.58 1.19 -19.74
C MET A 8 6.35 -0.34 -19.78
N CYS A 9 7.34 -1.14 -19.38
CA CYS A 9 7.28 -2.60 -19.37
C CYS A 9 7.00 -3.18 -17.98
N ILE A 10 7.19 -2.39 -16.91
CA ILE A 10 6.91 -2.82 -15.54
C ILE A 10 5.42 -2.68 -15.28
N ARG A 11 4.82 -3.75 -14.79
CA ARG A 11 3.41 -3.77 -14.40
C ARG A 11 3.28 -4.20 -12.95
N ASP A 12 2.71 -3.30 -12.13
CA ASP A 12 2.42 -3.61 -10.74
C ASP A 12 1.30 -4.66 -10.66
N ARG A 13 1.55 -5.72 -9.90
CA ARG A 13 0.60 -6.79 -9.60
C ARG A 13 0.50 -6.97 -8.11
N VAL A 14 -0.73 -6.98 -7.63
CA VAL A 14 -1.07 -7.28 -6.24
C VAL A 14 -2.03 -8.45 -6.24
N LEU A 15 -1.64 -9.53 -5.58
CA LEU A 15 -2.45 -10.74 -5.46
C LEU A 15 -3.80 -10.43 -4.78
N GLY A 16 -4.89 -10.98 -5.32
CA GLY A 16 -6.25 -10.69 -4.87
C GLY A 16 -6.80 -9.35 -5.37
N VAL A 17 -6.04 -8.60 -6.18
CA VAL A 17 -6.45 -7.28 -6.67
C VAL A 17 -6.47 -7.21 -8.20
N ASN A 18 -5.36 -7.55 -8.87
CA ASN A 18 -5.24 -7.39 -10.32
C ASN A 18 -4.29 -8.41 -10.97
N GLU A 19 -4.03 -9.54 -10.35
CA GLU A 19 -3.15 -10.60 -10.91
C GLU A 19 -3.68 -11.17 -12.22
N GLU A 20 -4.98 -11.18 -12.41
CA GLU A 20 -5.64 -11.65 -13.65
C GLU A 20 -5.25 -10.83 -14.89
N ARG A 21 -4.73 -9.60 -14.67
CA ARG A 21 -4.23 -8.73 -15.75
C ARG A 21 -2.81 -9.09 -16.20
N TYR A 22 -2.23 -10.18 -15.69
CA TYR A 22 -0.93 -10.64 -16.14
C TYR A 22 -1.05 -11.37 -17.48
N GLU A 23 -0.28 -10.91 -18.44
CA GLU A 23 -0.18 -11.48 -19.79
C GLU A 23 1.28 -11.81 -20.09
N ALA A 24 1.64 -13.09 -20.07
CA ALA A 24 3.03 -13.54 -20.25
C ALA A 24 3.66 -13.07 -21.56
N SER A 25 2.84 -12.92 -22.63
CA SER A 25 3.30 -12.44 -23.95
C SER A 25 3.68 -10.96 -23.96
N ASN A 26 3.09 -10.15 -23.08
CA ASN A 26 3.21 -8.69 -23.06
C ASN A 26 3.95 -8.15 -21.84
N HIS A 27 4.08 -8.95 -20.78
CA HIS A 27 4.64 -8.51 -19.51
C HIS A 27 5.93 -9.29 -19.19
N SER A 28 7.06 -8.83 -19.73
CA SER A 28 8.37 -9.43 -19.49
C SER A 28 8.94 -9.07 -18.10
N VAL A 29 8.51 -7.96 -17.52
CA VAL A 29 8.89 -7.50 -16.19
C VAL A 29 7.65 -7.11 -15.41
N ILE A 30 7.48 -7.69 -14.24
CA ILE A 30 6.40 -7.35 -13.30
C ILE A 30 6.98 -6.87 -11.98
N SER A 31 6.27 -5.98 -11.31
CA SER A 31 6.56 -5.53 -9.96
C SER A 31 5.50 -6.09 -9.02
N ASN A 32 5.94 -6.66 -7.91
CA ASN A 32 5.02 -7.07 -6.83
C ASN A 32 4.61 -5.89 -5.93
N ALA A 33 4.79 -4.66 -6.39
CA ALA A 33 4.51 -3.43 -5.68
C ALA A 33 5.25 -3.34 -4.32
N SER A 34 4.82 -2.45 -3.44
CA SER A 34 5.42 -2.28 -2.11
C SER A 34 4.66 -3.05 -1.04
N CYS A 35 5.31 -3.29 0.12
CA CYS A 35 4.66 -3.89 1.29
C CYS A 35 3.39 -3.13 1.70
N THR A 36 3.44 -1.80 1.72
CA THR A 36 2.30 -0.94 2.03
C THR A 36 1.19 -1.09 0.99
N THR A 37 1.53 -1.15 -0.30
CA THR A 37 0.55 -1.34 -1.38
C THR A 37 -0.12 -2.71 -1.27
N ASN A 38 0.63 -3.77 -0.96
CA ASN A 38 0.09 -5.12 -0.77
C ASN A 38 -0.83 -5.24 0.45
N CYS A 39 -0.74 -4.33 1.41
CA CYS A 39 -1.68 -4.25 2.52
C CYS A 39 -2.91 -3.43 2.15
N VAL A 40 -2.73 -2.19 1.65
CA VAL A 40 -3.84 -1.26 1.46
C VAL A 40 -4.68 -1.56 0.22
N ALA A 41 -4.12 -2.11 -0.85
CA ALA A 41 -4.87 -2.35 -2.08
C ALA A 41 -5.97 -3.43 -1.91
N PRO A 42 -5.72 -4.59 -1.28
CA PRO A 42 -6.79 -5.54 -0.97
C PRO A 42 -7.87 -4.93 -0.06
N MET A 43 -7.48 -4.17 0.98
CA MET A 43 -8.44 -3.50 1.86
C MET A 43 -9.33 -2.52 1.08
N ALA A 44 -8.71 -1.68 0.25
CA ALA A 44 -9.42 -0.71 -0.58
C ALA A 44 -10.33 -1.38 -1.61
N LYS A 45 -9.90 -2.52 -2.18
CA LYS A 45 -10.70 -3.31 -3.11
C LYS A 45 -11.96 -3.85 -2.44
N VAL A 46 -11.85 -4.48 -1.28
CA VAL A 46 -12.99 -5.01 -0.53
C VAL A 46 -14.00 -3.91 -0.22
N LEU A 47 -13.52 -2.76 0.26
CA LEU A 47 -14.39 -1.63 0.56
C LEU A 47 -15.06 -1.06 -0.70
N ASN A 48 -14.31 -0.92 -1.79
CA ASN A 48 -14.83 -0.37 -3.03
C ASN A 48 -15.84 -1.31 -3.70
N ASP A 49 -15.54 -2.59 -3.77
CA ASP A 49 -16.41 -3.59 -4.41
C ASP A 49 -17.71 -3.82 -3.62
N SER A 50 -17.64 -3.73 -2.28
CA SER A 50 -18.81 -3.98 -1.42
C SER A 50 -19.67 -2.75 -1.18
N PHE A 51 -19.06 -1.56 -1.09
CA PHE A 51 -19.74 -0.36 -0.59
C PHE A 51 -19.52 0.88 -1.46
N GLY A 52 -18.55 0.85 -2.37
CA GLY A 52 -18.06 2.01 -3.10
C GLY A 52 -17.26 2.96 -2.21
N VAL A 53 -16.11 3.42 -2.69
CA VAL A 53 -15.28 4.40 -1.98
C VAL A 53 -15.37 5.74 -2.69
N GLU A 54 -15.82 6.77 -1.97
CA GLU A 54 -15.82 8.16 -2.45
C GLU A 54 -14.42 8.75 -2.34
N LYS A 55 -13.82 8.65 -1.16
CA LYS A 55 -12.46 9.12 -0.86
C LYS A 55 -11.90 8.41 0.37
N ALA A 56 -10.57 8.36 0.47
CA ALA A 56 -9.91 7.78 1.63
C ALA A 56 -8.58 8.47 1.96
N LEU A 57 -8.21 8.40 3.23
CA LEU A 57 -6.90 8.81 3.75
C LEU A 57 -6.22 7.62 4.39
N MET A 58 -4.96 7.43 4.07
CA MET A 58 -4.13 6.36 4.61
C MET A 58 -2.96 6.95 5.39
N SER A 59 -2.76 6.48 6.62
CA SER A 59 -1.54 6.70 7.40
C SER A 59 -0.83 5.38 7.57
N THR A 60 0.47 5.31 7.25
CA THR A 60 1.26 4.13 7.56
C THR A 60 2.31 4.46 8.60
N VAL A 61 2.29 3.72 9.72
CA VAL A 61 3.34 3.73 10.74
C VAL A 61 4.28 2.59 10.39
N HIS A 62 5.51 2.91 10.01
CA HIS A 62 6.39 1.97 9.33
C HIS A 62 7.78 1.94 9.98
N ALA A 63 8.33 0.74 10.13
CA ALA A 63 9.72 0.56 10.53
C ALA A 63 10.67 1.39 9.65
N TYR A 64 11.81 1.80 10.19
CA TYR A 64 12.83 2.47 9.39
C TYR A 64 13.43 1.52 8.33
N THR A 65 13.94 2.08 7.25
CA THR A 65 14.54 1.35 6.13
C THR A 65 15.87 1.96 5.74
N ASN A 66 16.62 1.29 4.88
CA ASN A 66 17.92 1.74 4.38
C ASN A 66 17.89 3.08 3.62
N ASP A 67 16.71 3.57 3.26
CA ASP A 67 16.50 4.89 2.69
C ASP A 67 16.75 6.01 3.71
N GLN A 68 16.73 5.71 5.01
CA GLN A 68 16.99 6.64 6.09
C GLN A 68 18.45 6.62 6.52
N ARG A 69 18.86 7.63 7.28
CA ARG A 69 20.20 7.72 7.85
C ARG A 69 20.27 7.04 9.21
N ILE A 70 21.36 6.35 9.49
CA ILE A 70 21.61 5.76 10.81
C ILE A 70 21.86 6.86 11.84
N LEU A 71 22.71 7.84 11.51
CA LEU A 71 22.96 9.04 12.30
C LEU A 71 22.43 10.26 11.55
N ASP A 72 22.35 11.41 12.24
CA ASP A 72 22.01 12.69 11.60
C ASP A 72 23.04 13.00 10.51
N MET A 73 22.62 12.94 9.26
CA MET A 73 23.47 13.13 8.08
C MET A 73 22.66 13.72 6.93
N ALA A 74 23.35 14.34 5.98
CA ALA A 74 22.74 14.92 4.80
C ALA A 74 21.88 13.91 4.01
N HIS A 75 20.67 14.34 3.64
CA HIS A 75 19.72 13.60 2.84
C HIS A 75 18.92 14.58 1.96
N SER A 76 18.48 14.14 0.78
CA SER A 76 17.67 14.97 -0.14
C SER A 76 16.33 15.38 0.47
N ASP A 77 15.69 14.50 1.24
CA ASP A 77 14.56 14.84 2.12
C ASP A 77 15.11 15.16 3.51
N LEU A 78 15.03 16.41 3.93
CA LEU A 78 15.56 16.86 5.20
C LEU A 78 14.94 16.18 6.43
N ARG A 79 13.73 15.67 6.32
CA ARG A 79 13.10 14.90 7.39
C ARG A 79 13.80 13.56 7.59
N ARG A 80 14.25 12.93 6.49
CA ARG A 80 15.00 11.66 6.50
C ARG A 80 16.48 11.84 6.82
N ALA A 81 16.94 13.08 7.01
CA ALA A 81 18.30 13.41 7.45
C ALA A 81 18.53 13.08 8.94
N ARG A 82 17.47 12.85 9.70
CA ARG A 82 17.55 12.53 11.13
C ARG A 82 17.79 11.02 11.34
N ALA A 83 18.46 10.71 12.45
CA ALA A 83 18.77 9.34 12.84
C ALA A 83 17.50 8.46 12.93
N ALA A 84 17.46 7.39 12.12
CA ALA A 84 16.27 6.57 11.90
C ALA A 84 15.77 5.86 13.16
N ALA A 85 16.69 5.35 13.99
CA ALA A 85 16.37 4.57 15.19
C ALA A 85 16.02 5.45 16.41
N MET A 86 16.00 6.78 16.26
CA MET A 86 15.81 7.72 17.37
C MET A 86 14.69 8.74 17.12
N ASN A 87 14.10 8.75 15.93
CA ASN A 87 13.15 9.78 15.54
C ASN A 87 11.90 9.19 14.87
N ILE A 88 10.75 9.82 15.09
CA ILE A 88 9.55 9.62 14.26
C ILE A 88 9.65 10.58 13.09
N ILE A 89 9.66 10.05 11.87
CA ILE A 89 9.93 10.83 10.66
C ILE A 89 8.70 10.80 9.74
N PRO A 90 7.93 11.91 9.66
CA PRO A 90 6.88 12.04 8.66
C PRO A 90 7.49 12.07 7.25
N THR A 91 6.92 11.34 6.32
CA THR A 91 7.41 11.31 4.94
C THR A 91 6.28 10.99 3.96
N THR A 92 6.58 11.15 2.69
CA THR A 92 5.67 10.76 1.62
C THR A 92 5.65 9.25 1.42
N THR A 93 4.58 8.74 0.85
CA THR A 93 4.47 7.35 0.39
C THR A 93 3.89 7.29 -1.02
N GLY A 94 4.43 6.41 -1.84
CA GLY A 94 3.90 6.12 -3.16
C GLY A 94 2.69 5.17 -3.15
N ALA A 95 2.41 4.52 -2.02
CA ALA A 95 1.40 3.48 -1.93
C ALA A 95 -0.01 3.95 -2.29
N ALA A 96 -0.42 5.14 -1.86
CA ALA A 96 -1.72 5.69 -2.21
C ALA A 96 -1.89 5.88 -3.73
N ARG A 97 -0.82 6.32 -4.42
CA ARG A 97 -0.81 6.42 -5.88
C ARG A 97 -0.83 5.03 -6.54
N ALA A 98 -0.06 4.09 -6.00
CA ALA A 98 0.00 2.73 -6.52
C ALA A 98 -1.36 2.01 -6.43
N VAL A 99 -2.18 2.28 -5.41
CA VAL A 99 -3.56 1.77 -5.36
C VAL A 99 -4.35 2.19 -6.59
N GLY A 100 -4.27 3.45 -7.01
CA GLY A 100 -4.94 3.93 -8.24
C GLY A 100 -4.41 3.30 -9.53
N VAL A 101 -3.16 2.78 -9.52
CA VAL A 101 -2.60 2.03 -10.66
C VAL A 101 -3.18 0.62 -10.73
N VAL A 102 -3.28 -0.07 -9.60
CA VAL A 102 -3.79 -1.46 -9.54
C VAL A 102 -5.31 -1.53 -9.51
N ILE A 103 -5.98 -0.50 -9.01
CA ILE A 103 -7.44 -0.34 -8.96
C ILE A 103 -7.80 1.01 -9.61
N PRO A 104 -7.97 1.08 -10.94
CA PRO A 104 -8.18 2.36 -11.65
C PRO A 104 -9.37 3.18 -11.16
N GLU A 105 -10.42 2.53 -10.66
CA GLU A 105 -11.62 3.17 -10.11
C GLU A 105 -11.32 4.02 -8.86
N LEU A 106 -10.21 3.76 -8.19
CA LEU A 106 -9.73 4.48 -7.01
C LEU A 106 -8.66 5.53 -7.33
N GLN A 107 -8.35 5.74 -8.60
CA GLN A 107 -7.37 6.75 -8.99
C GLN A 107 -7.78 8.14 -8.51
N GLY A 108 -6.89 8.78 -7.75
CA GLY A 108 -7.12 10.12 -7.18
C GLY A 108 -8.04 10.16 -5.96
N LYS A 109 -8.66 9.04 -5.58
CA LYS A 109 -9.56 8.99 -4.41
C LYS A 109 -8.84 8.70 -3.10
N ILE A 110 -7.64 8.13 -3.16
CA ILE A 110 -6.86 7.76 -1.97
C ILE A 110 -5.63 8.66 -1.88
N HIS A 111 -5.46 9.30 -0.73
CA HIS A 111 -4.27 10.05 -0.36
C HIS A 111 -3.64 9.43 0.88
N GLY A 112 -2.35 9.68 1.09
CA GLY A 112 -1.69 9.10 2.26
C GLY A 112 -0.33 9.68 2.56
N MET A 113 0.10 9.41 3.79
CA MET A 113 1.42 9.76 4.31
C MET A 113 2.01 8.60 5.10
N ALA A 114 3.30 8.66 5.34
CA ALA A 114 4.02 7.67 6.13
C ALA A 114 4.69 8.32 7.33
N PHE A 115 4.74 7.58 8.43
CA PHE A 115 5.54 7.89 9.61
C PHE A 115 6.56 6.76 9.79
N ARG A 116 7.83 7.06 9.60
CA ARG A 116 8.90 6.13 9.98
C ARG A 116 9.10 6.22 11.48
N VAL A 117 9.14 5.06 12.13
CA VAL A 117 9.28 4.96 13.59
C VAL A 117 10.52 4.18 13.98
N PRO A 118 11.06 4.37 15.21
CA PRO A 118 12.29 3.72 15.67
C PRO A 118 12.13 2.22 15.97
N THR A 119 11.59 1.46 15.01
CA THR A 119 11.49 -0.01 15.07
C THR A 119 12.14 -0.62 13.84
N SER A 120 12.74 -1.78 14.01
CA SER A 120 13.48 -2.45 12.92
C SER A 120 12.56 -3.24 11.98
N THR A 121 11.36 -3.58 12.41
CA THR A 121 10.45 -4.47 11.66
C THR A 121 9.00 -4.02 11.81
N VAL A 122 8.16 -4.51 10.89
CA VAL A 122 6.70 -4.35 10.90
C VAL A 122 6.24 -2.95 10.49
N SER A 123 5.01 -2.88 10.04
CA SER A 123 4.28 -1.64 9.78
C SER A 123 2.78 -1.85 10.01
N VAL A 124 2.10 -0.75 10.30
CA VAL A 124 0.64 -0.71 10.48
C VAL A 124 0.08 0.32 9.52
N ILE A 125 -1.08 0.02 8.94
CA ILE A 125 -1.86 0.96 8.15
C ILE A 125 -3.13 1.32 8.92
N ASP A 126 -3.38 2.62 9.03
CA ASP A 126 -4.64 3.20 9.41
C ASP A 126 -5.31 3.76 8.15
N LEU A 127 -6.49 3.25 7.81
CA LEU A 127 -7.26 3.64 6.63
C LEU A 127 -8.61 4.22 7.04
N VAL A 128 -8.81 5.49 6.76
CA VAL A 128 -10.10 6.17 6.94
C VAL A 128 -10.73 6.36 5.58
N ALA A 129 -11.93 5.81 5.37
CA ALA A 129 -12.65 5.87 4.11
C ALA A 129 -14.05 6.47 4.28
N VAL A 130 -14.44 7.29 3.31
CA VAL A 130 -15.83 7.72 3.12
C VAL A 130 -16.43 6.80 2.05
N LEU A 131 -17.50 6.12 2.41
CA LEU A 131 -18.19 5.17 1.55
C LEU A 131 -19.41 5.80 0.90
N ASN A 132 -19.88 5.23 -0.20
CA ASN A 132 -21.04 5.77 -0.95
C ASN A 132 -22.38 5.53 -0.24
N ARG A 133 -22.41 4.73 0.82
CA ARG A 133 -23.58 4.49 1.66
C ARG A 133 -23.18 4.28 3.11
N ASP A 134 -24.13 4.44 4.01
CA ASP A 134 -23.98 4.08 5.40
C ASP A 134 -23.84 2.55 5.54
N VAL A 135 -22.95 2.14 6.44
CA VAL A 135 -22.63 0.74 6.70
C VAL A 135 -22.46 0.50 8.19
N THR A 136 -22.73 -0.71 8.63
CA THR A 136 -22.45 -1.12 10.00
C THR A 136 -21.08 -1.79 10.10
N VAL A 137 -20.58 -1.92 11.33
CA VAL A 137 -19.33 -2.63 11.61
C VAL A 137 -19.43 -4.10 11.18
N GLU A 138 -20.59 -4.70 11.39
CA GLU A 138 -20.89 -6.10 11.05
C GLU A 138 -20.82 -6.32 9.53
N GLU A 139 -21.40 -5.41 8.73
CA GLU A 139 -21.33 -5.47 7.28
C GLU A 139 -19.88 -5.40 6.78
N ILE A 140 -19.09 -4.49 7.34
CA ILE A 140 -17.67 -4.34 6.98
C ILE A 140 -16.91 -5.63 7.32
N ASN A 141 -17.04 -6.12 8.54
CA ASN A 141 -16.36 -7.35 8.98
C ASN A 141 -16.75 -8.56 8.13
N LEU A 142 -18.03 -8.69 7.79
CA LEU A 142 -18.50 -9.77 6.92
C LEU A 142 -17.93 -9.67 5.50
N ALA A 143 -17.83 -8.47 4.95
CA ALA A 143 -17.21 -8.25 3.63
C ALA A 143 -15.75 -8.69 3.61
N PHE A 144 -14.98 -8.31 4.63
CA PHE A 144 -13.58 -8.75 4.77
C PHE A 144 -13.47 -10.25 4.98
N GLN A 145 -14.30 -10.84 5.84
CA GLN A 145 -14.31 -12.28 6.07
C GLN A 145 -14.58 -13.06 4.78
N ASN A 146 -15.57 -12.66 4.01
CA ASN A 146 -15.90 -13.29 2.74
C ASN A 146 -14.75 -13.18 1.73
N ALA A 147 -14.11 -12.02 1.65
CA ALA A 147 -12.96 -11.82 0.77
C ALA A 147 -11.77 -12.70 1.19
N CYS A 148 -11.50 -12.85 2.49
CA CYS A 148 -10.43 -13.73 3.00
C CYS A 148 -10.70 -15.21 2.71
N LEU A 149 -11.94 -15.67 2.74
CA LEU A 149 -12.29 -17.05 2.42
C LEU A 149 -12.10 -17.37 0.93
N LEU A 150 -12.23 -16.39 0.06
CA LEU A 150 -11.96 -16.52 -1.38
C LEU A 150 -10.47 -16.49 -1.70
N TYR A 151 -9.66 -15.93 -0.80
CA TYR A 151 -8.25 -15.67 -1.03
C TYR A 151 -7.42 -16.09 0.20
N THR A 152 -7.32 -17.40 0.39
CA THR A 152 -6.43 -17.94 1.44
C THR A 152 -4.98 -17.94 0.96
N SER A 153 -4.23 -16.90 1.30
CA SER A 153 -2.80 -17.06 1.46
C SER A 153 -2.60 -17.89 2.74
N PRO A 154 -1.88 -19.02 2.70
CA PRO A 154 -1.68 -19.81 3.92
C PRO A 154 -1.01 -18.94 4.98
N SER A 155 -1.68 -18.78 6.10
CA SER A 155 -1.12 -18.12 7.26
C SER A 155 -0.10 -19.06 7.91
N PRO A 156 1.05 -18.56 8.40
CA PRO A 156 1.98 -19.40 9.17
C PRO A 156 1.40 -19.98 10.46
N ARG A 157 0.15 -19.68 10.77
CA ARG A 157 -0.57 -20.14 11.97
C ARG A 157 -1.64 -21.18 11.69
N ASP A 158 -1.85 -21.56 10.44
CA ASP A 158 -2.84 -22.58 10.03
C ASP A 158 -2.19 -23.95 9.89
#